data_5ad448574ba6dc986ada1aebe89c03cc
#
_entry.id   5ad448574ba6dc986ada1aebe89c03cc
#
_cell.length_a   1.000
_cell.length_b   1.000
_cell.length_c   1.000
_cell.angle_alpha   90.00
_cell.angle_beta   90.00
_cell.angle_gamma   90.00
#
_symmetry.space_group_name_H-M   'P 1'
#
loop_
_entity.id
_entity.type
_entity.pdbx_description
1 polymer ?
#
loop_
_entity_poly.entity_id
_entity_poly.type
_entity_poly.pdbx_seq_one_letter_code
_entity_poly.pdbx_strand_id
1 'polypeptide(L)'
;VKVVFAADPESIRKLSQYTKNRYYGGENYFSHTNSIYLEIMPGGVSKASGLQNLCTLLGKNIKKTIVIGDYYNDLELMRAGGYAVAVANAPAEVKAAADFVTTCTCSEGAVGEFLYDLMEKANRI
;
A
#
# COMPACT_ATOMS: atom_id res chain seq x y z
N VAL A 1 -2.71 17.74 6.72
CA VAL A 1 -2.98 18.23 5.35
C VAL A 1 -2.20 17.38 4.37
N LYS A 2 -2.81 16.97 3.26
CA LYS A 2 -2.19 16.27 2.14
C LYS A 2 -2.22 17.18 0.91
N VAL A 3 -1.10 17.28 0.20
CA VAL A 3 -1.00 17.98 -1.09
C VAL A 3 -0.86 16.93 -2.20
N VAL A 4 -1.61 17.06 -3.27
CA VAL A 4 -1.59 16.15 -4.43
C VAL A 4 -1.22 16.95 -5.67
N PHE A 5 -0.17 16.52 -6.36
CA PHE A 5 0.17 16.98 -7.71
C PHE A 5 -0.36 15.97 -8.72
N ALA A 6 -1.09 16.48 -9.72
CA ALA A 6 -1.62 15.70 -10.83
C ALA A 6 -1.03 16.26 -12.14
N ALA A 7 -0.37 15.39 -12.91
CA ALA A 7 0.20 15.74 -14.22
C ALA A 7 0.41 14.48 -15.06
N ASP A 8 0.91 14.63 -16.28
CA ASP A 8 1.34 13.49 -17.08
C ASP A 8 2.45 12.69 -16.39
N PRO A 9 2.63 11.40 -16.73
CA PRO A 9 3.58 10.52 -16.04
C PRO A 9 5.03 11.03 -16.09
N GLU A 10 5.45 11.70 -17.16
CA GLU A 10 6.81 12.21 -17.28
C GLU A 10 7.06 13.40 -16.36
N SER A 11 6.09 14.31 -16.26
CA SER A 11 6.14 15.46 -15.35
C SER A 11 6.15 15.00 -13.89
N ILE A 12 5.32 14.02 -13.52
CA ILE A 12 5.31 13.43 -12.18
C ILE A 12 6.65 12.75 -11.88
N ARG A 13 7.23 12.01 -12.82
CA ARG A 13 8.54 11.38 -12.64
C ARG A 13 9.65 12.42 -12.39
N LYS A 14 9.66 13.51 -13.18
CA LYS A 14 10.64 14.61 -13.00
C LYS A 14 10.46 15.29 -11.63
N LEU A 15 9.22 15.60 -11.24
CA LEU A 15 8.91 16.19 -9.94
C LEU A 15 9.35 15.27 -8.80
N SER A 16 9.07 13.97 -8.89
CA SER A 16 9.48 12.98 -7.90
C SER A 16 11.00 12.92 -7.74
N GLN A 17 11.75 12.91 -8.84
CA GLN A 17 13.22 12.94 -8.78
C GLN A 17 13.74 14.24 -8.15
N TYR A 18 13.14 15.38 -8.49
CA TYR A 18 13.51 16.68 -7.91
C TYR A 18 13.27 16.72 -6.40
N THR A 19 12.11 16.24 -5.95
CA THR A 19 11.74 16.21 -4.53
C THR A 19 12.60 15.21 -3.75
N LYS A 20 12.90 14.03 -4.33
CA LYS A 20 13.76 13.02 -3.74
C LYS A 20 15.15 13.59 -3.37
N ASN A 21 15.73 14.36 -4.28
CA ASN A 21 17.07 14.91 -4.09
C ASN A 21 17.15 16.08 -3.10
N ARG A 22 16.02 16.75 -2.82
CA ARG A 22 16.00 17.98 -2.01
C ARG A 22 15.30 17.85 -0.67
N TYR A 23 14.31 16.96 -0.57
CA TYR A 23 13.38 16.90 0.56
C TYR A 23 13.26 15.52 1.19
N TYR A 24 13.98 14.53 0.67
CA TYR A 24 13.99 13.19 1.25
C TYR A 24 14.78 13.19 2.56
N GLY A 25 14.12 12.79 3.64
CA GLY A 25 14.73 12.82 4.99
C GLY A 25 14.29 14.00 5.85
N GLY A 26 13.36 14.84 5.33
CA GLY A 26 12.75 15.93 6.08
C GLY A 26 11.43 15.54 6.77
N GLU A 27 10.69 16.56 7.21
CA GLU A 27 9.40 16.42 7.90
C GLU A 27 8.23 15.96 6.98
N ASN A 28 8.51 15.66 5.70
CA ASN A 28 7.49 15.30 4.71
C ASN A 28 7.71 13.90 4.14
N TYR A 29 6.60 13.22 3.87
CA TYR A 29 6.53 11.93 3.21
C TYR A 29 5.97 12.09 1.79
N PHE A 30 6.67 11.51 0.81
CA PHE A 30 6.28 11.55 -0.60
C PHE A 30 5.80 10.16 -1.04
N SER A 31 4.64 10.08 -1.66
CA SER A 31 4.05 8.82 -2.11
C SER A 31 3.48 8.91 -3.52
N HIS A 32 3.63 7.85 -4.28
CA HIS A 32 2.97 7.65 -5.56
C HIS A 32 1.77 6.72 -5.38
N THR A 33 0.58 7.21 -5.69
CA THR A 33 -0.64 6.39 -5.70
C THR A 33 -0.92 5.79 -7.07
N ASN A 34 -0.40 6.41 -8.13
CA ASN A 34 -0.32 5.91 -9.49
C ASN A 34 0.69 6.73 -10.31
N SER A 35 0.78 6.50 -11.62
CA SER A 35 1.76 7.17 -12.48
C SER A 35 1.52 8.67 -12.71
N ILE A 36 0.32 9.18 -12.43
CA ILE A 36 -0.08 10.58 -12.68
C ILE A 36 -0.24 11.41 -11.40
N TYR A 37 -0.01 10.82 -10.22
CA TYR A 37 -0.13 11.51 -8.94
C TYR A 37 1.15 11.38 -8.10
N LEU A 38 1.58 12.52 -7.55
CA LEU A 38 2.54 12.60 -6.46
C LEU A 38 1.87 13.24 -5.25
N GLU A 39 1.87 12.54 -4.14
CA GLU A 39 1.29 13.00 -2.88
C GLU A 39 2.38 13.42 -1.91
N ILE A 40 2.17 14.53 -1.20
CA ILE A 40 3.02 14.99 -0.11
C ILE A 40 2.19 15.01 1.17
N MET A 41 2.68 14.35 2.18
CA MET A 41 2.08 14.24 3.52
C MET A 41 3.09 14.62 4.59
N PRO A 42 2.66 15.00 5.80
CA PRO A 42 3.57 15.15 6.93
C PRO A 42 4.36 13.86 7.19
N GLY A 43 5.59 14.00 7.65
CA GLY A 43 6.41 12.86 8.05
C GLY A 43 5.72 12.00 9.10
N GLY A 44 5.93 10.68 9.02
CA GLY A 44 5.28 9.71 9.89
C GLY A 44 3.82 9.40 9.56
N VAL A 45 3.22 10.04 8.53
CA VAL A 45 1.87 9.76 8.07
C VAL A 45 1.94 8.85 6.84
N SER A 46 1.54 7.60 7.02
CA SER A 46 1.46 6.59 5.96
C SER A 46 0.29 5.63 6.21
N LYS A 47 -0.03 4.77 5.24
CA LYS A 47 -1.02 3.70 5.46
C LYS A 47 -0.60 2.76 6.60
N ALA A 48 0.70 2.49 6.73
CA ALA A 48 1.24 1.65 7.80
C ALA A 48 1.08 2.30 9.17
N SER A 49 1.42 3.60 9.32
CA SER A 49 1.23 4.30 10.58
C SER A 49 -0.25 4.43 10.97
N GLY A 50 -1.13 4.60 9.98
CA GLY A 50 -2.59 4.58 10.18
C GLY A 50 -3.09 3.24 10.71
N LEU A 51 -2.66 2.12 10.12
CA LEU A 51 -2.98 0.78 10.59
C LEU A 51 -2.42 0.53 12.00
N GLN A 52 -1.18 0.93 12.26
CA GLN A 52 -0.58 0.80 13.60
C GLN A 52 -1.38 1.54 14.67
N ASN A 53 -1.79 2.79 14.39
CA ASN A 53 -2.61 3.58 15.29
C ASN A 53 -3.98 2.93 15.52
N LEU A 54 -4.63 2.45 14.47
CA LEU A 54 -5.91 1.74 14.58
C LEU A 54 -5.77 0.48 15.44
N CYS A 55 -4.74 -0.33 15.20
CA CYS A 55 -4.47 -1.53 15.99
C CYS A 55 -4.24 -1.18 17.47
N THR A 56 -3.50 -0.11 17.76
CA THR A 56 -3.26 0.36 19.12
C THR A 56 -4.58 0.76 19.80
N LEU A 57 -5.42 1.55 19.12
CA LEU A 57 -6.73 1.98 19.64
C LEU A 57 -7.67 0.80 19.92
N LEU A 58 -7.63 -0.24 19.09
CA LEU A 58 -8.46 -1.44 19.23
C LEU A 58 -7.84 -2.52 20.14
N GLY A 59 -6.67 -2.30 20.71
CA GLY A 59 -5.94 -3.31 21.49
C GLY A 59 -5.58 -4.55 20.67
N LYS A 60 -5.32 -4.39 19.35
CA LYS A 60 -4.98 -5.47 18.44
C LYS A 60 -3.50 -5.44 18.05
N ASN A 61 -2.96 -6.62 17.74
CA ASN A 61 -1.59 -6.74 17.23
C ASN A 61 -1.60 -6.57 15.70
N ILE A 62 -0.81 -5.65 15.18
CA ILE A 62 -0.67 -5.42 13.73
C ILE A 62 -0.20 -6.69 12.99
N LYS A 63 0.57 -7.57 13.65
CA LYS A 63 0.99 -8.86 13.08
C LYS A 63 -0.12 -9.91 12.98
N LYS A 64 -1.31 -9.59 13.46
CA LYS A 64 -2.54 -10.39 13.27
C LYS A 64 -3.51 -9.74 12.30
N THR A 65 -3.03 -8.87 11.42
CA THR A 65 -3.82 -8.25 10.35
C THR A 65 -3.50 -8.87 9.00
N ILE A 66 -4.49 -8.86 8.12
CA ILE A 66 -4.31 -9.11 6.69
C ILE A 66 -4.35 -7.75 6.00
N VAL A 67 -3.39 -7.50 5.13
CA VAL A 67 -3.29 -6.27 4.34
C VAL A 67 -3.31 -6.60 2.86
N ILE A 68 -4.05 -5.83 2.07
CA ILE A 68 -4.16 -6.02 0.63
C ILE A 68 -3.69 -4.74 -0.05
N GLY A 69 -2.78 -4.87 -1.01
CA GLY A 69 -2.20 -3.74 -1.73
C GLY A 69 -2.14 -3.95 -3.23
N ASP A 70 -2.17 -2.86 -3.97
CA ASP A 70 -2.12 -2.84 -5.43
C ASP A 70 -1.00 -1.96 -6.01
N TYR A 71 -0.37 -1.10 -5.21
CA TYR A 71 0.63 -0.17 -5.71
C TYR A 71 1.77 0.12 -4.71
N TYR A 72 2.76 0.90 -5.12
CA TYR A 72 3.98 1.19 -4.33
C TYR A 72 3.72 1.84 -2.98
N ASN A 73 2.65 2.64 -2.84
CA ASN A 73 2.25 3.26 -1.58
C ASN A 73 1.71 2.26 -0.54
N ASP A 74 1.50 0.99 -0.94
CA ASP A 74 1.10 -0.10 -0.05
C ASP A 74 2.28 -0.90 0.50
N LEU A 75 3.50 -0.75 -0.06
CA LEU A 75 4.66 -1.55 0.35
C LEU A 75 4.96 -1.45 1.85
N GLU A 76 4.90 -0.24 2.42
CA GLU A 76 5.12 -0.04 3.85
C GLU A 76 4.04 -0.72 4.69
N LEU A 77 2.77 -0.60 4.28
CA LEU A 77 1.63 -1.28 4.88
C LEU A 77 1.81 -2.81 4.85
N MET A 78 2.19 -3.35 3.69
CA MET A 78 2.39 -4.80 3.51
C MET A 78 3.50 -5.35 4.40
N ARG A 79 4.60 -4.60 4.57
CA ARG A 79 5.70 -4.98 5.48
C ARG A 79 5.31 -4.88 6.96
N ALA A 80 4.41 -3.96 7.31
CA ALA A 80 3.94 -3.75 8.67
C ALA A 80 2.93 -4.81 9.11
N GLY A 81 2.03 -5.23 8.23
CA GLY A 81 0.97 -6.21 8.50
C GLY A 81 1.47 -7.59 8.89
N GLY A 82 0.55 -8.49 9.18
CA GLY A 82 0.82 -9.88 9.55
C GLY A 82 0.83 -10.82 8.35
N TYR A 83 -0.06 -10.60 7.39
CA TYR A 83 -0.16 -11.35 6.13
C TYR A 83 -0.45 -10.37 4.99
N ALA A 84 0.39 -10.36 3.99
CA ALA A 84 0.33 -9.43 2.88
C ALA A 84 -0.22 -10.09 1.61
N VAL A 85 -1.17 -9.43 0.97
CA VAL A 85 -1.80 -9.87 -0.28
C VAL A 85 -1.57 -8.81 -1.36
N ALA A 86 -1.11 -9.20 -2.53
CA ALA A 86 -1.04 -8.34 -3.71
C ALA A 86 -2.08 -8.76 -4.75
N VAL A 87 -2.66 -7.79 -5.44
CA VAL A 87 -3.58 -8.09 -6.55
C VAL A 87 -2.82 -8.44 -7.83
N ALA A 88 -3.47 -9.18 -8.76
CA ALA A 88 -2.83 -9.70 -9.98
C ALA A 88 -2.16 -8.63 -10.85
N ASN A 89 -2.71 -7.41 -10.91
CA ASN A 89 -2.14 -6.29 -11.67
C ASN A 89 -1.20 -5.38 -10.88
N ALA A 90 -0.83 -5.75 -9.65
CA ALA A 90 0.16 -5.00 -8.88
C ALA A 90 1.55 -5.05 -9.56
N PRO A 91 2.40 -4.01 -9.39
CA PRO A 91 3.79 -4.03 -9.85
C PRO A 91 4.57 -5.21 -9.26
N ALA A 92 5.62 -5.66 -9.99
CA ALA A 92 6.42 -6.82 -9.60
C ALA A 92 7.02 -6.69 -8.17
N GLU A 93 7.45 -5.50 -7.79
CA GLU A 93 7.99 -5.22 -6.46
C GLU A 93 6.94 -5.38 -5.35
N VAL A 94 5.70 -4.97 -5.61
CA VAL A 94 4.57 -5.13 -4.69
C VAL A 94 4.21 -6.61 -4.54
N LYS A 95 4.15 -7.34 -5.65
CA LYS A 95 3.94 -8.81 -5.64
C LYS A 95 5.04 -9.54 -4.88
N ALA A 96 6.29 -9.12 -5.04
CA ALA A 96 7.43 -9.71 -4.34
C ALA A 96 7.40 -9.49 -2.81
N ALA A 97 6.68 -8.47 -2.34
CA ALA A 97 6.49 -8.18 -0.91
C ALA A 97 5.26 -8.88 -0.30
N ALA A 98 4.50 -9.65 -1.10
CA ALA A 98 3.28 -10.31 -0.67
C ALA A 98 3.51 -11.77 -0.31
N ASP A 99 2.74 -12.27 0.67
CA ASP A 99 2.65 -13.70 1.00
C ASP A 99 1.72 -14.45 0.03
N PHE A 100 0.77 -13.71 -0.59
CA PHE A 100 -0.18 -14.25 -1.55
C PHE A 100 -0.44 -13.22 -2.67
N VAL A 101 -0.58 -13.71 -3.91
CA VAL A 101 -0.98 -12.89 -5.07
C VAL A 101 -2.27 -13.46 -5.64
N THR A 102 -3.30 -12.61 -5.79
CA THR A 102 -4.59 -13.00 -6.36
C THR A 102 -4.48 -13.30 -7.86
N THR A 103 -5.42 -14.07 -8.41
CA THR A 103 -5.53 -14.28 -9.87
C THR A 103 -6.34 -13.17 -10.54
N CYS A 104 -7.28 -12.56 -9.79
CA CYS A 104 -8.04 -11.40 -10.23
C CYS A 104 -7.28 -10.09 -10.03
N THR A 105 -7.51 -9.13 -10.90
CA THR A 105 -7.05 -7.75 -10.76
C THR A 105 -7.91 -6.96 -9.78
N CYS A 106 -7.48 -5.76 -9.40
CA CYS A 106 -8.25 -4.89 -8.50
C CYS A 106 -9.66 -4.56 -9.03
N SER A 107 -9.85 -4.51 -10.36
CA SER A 107 -11.15 -4.27 -11.02
C SER A 107 -11.99 -5.53 -11.23
N GLU A 108 -11.43 -6.72 -11.03
CA GLU A 108 -12.09 -8.01 -11.23
C GLU A 108 -12.53 -8.69 -9.92
N GLY A 109 -12.40 -7.99 -8.81
CA GLY A 109 -12.85 -8.51 -7.51
C GLY A 109 -11.79 -9.28 -6.73
N ALA A 110 -10.51 -8.94 -6.87
CA ALA A 110 -9.38 -9.56 -6.16
C ALA A 110 -9.59 -9.73 -4.64
N VAL A 111 -10.18 -8.72 -3.99
CA VAL A 111 -10.47 -8.80 -2.54
C VAL A 111 -11.50 -9.89 -2.25
N GLY A 112 -12.56 -9.99 -3.08
CA GLY A 112 -13.59 -11.02 -2.97
C GLY A 112 -13.01 -12.42 -3.17
N GLU A 113 -12.16 -12.61 -4.18
CA GLU A 113 -11.43 -13.86 -4.44
C GLU A 113 -10.66 -14.31 -3.20
N PHE A 114 -9.83 -13.41 -2.65
CA PHE A 114 -9.01 -13.72 -1.48
C PHE A 114 -9.86 -14.06 -0.24
N LEU A 115 -10.91 -13.30 0.02
CA LEU A 115 -11.80 -13.56 1.16
C LEU A 115 -12.54 -14.88 1.02
N TYR A 116 -12.98 -15.24 -0.20
CA TYR A 116 -13.63 -16.52 -0.47
C TYR A 116 -12.66 -17.69 -0.20
N ASP A 117 -11.44 -17.61 -0.73
CA ASP A 117 -10.40 -18.64 -0.50
C ASP A 117 -10.06 -18.78 0.99
N LEU A 118 -9.97 -17.67 1.71
CA LEU A 118 -9.73 -17.65 3.15
C LEU A 118 -10.87 -18.33 3.92
N MET A 119 -12.12 -18.04 3.58
CA MET A 119 -13.30 -18.64 4.22
C MET A 119 -13.39 -20.14 3.93
N GLU A 120 -13.13 -20.57 2.69
CA GLU A 120 -13.10 -22.00 2.35
C GLU A 120 -12.06 -22.75 3.17
N LYS A 121 -10.86 -22.17 3.32
CA LYS A 121 -9.78 -22.77 4.13
C LYS A 121 -10.15 -22.84 5.61
N ALA A 122 -10.80 -21.79 6.14
CA ALA A 122 -11.24 -21.75 7.54
C ALA A 122 -12.34 -22.80 7.84
N ASN A 123 -13.23 -23.07 6.89
CA ASN A 123 -14.30 -24.06 7.06
C ASN A 123 -13.83 -25.52 6.87
N ARG A 124 -12.59 -25.74 6.43
CA ARG A 124 -11.98 -27.08 6.28
C ARG A 124 -11.27 -27.58 7.53
N ILE A 125 -11.24 -26.74 8.55
CA ILE A 125 -10.75 -27.05 9.88
C ILE A 125 -11.93 -27.39 10.80
#